data_d591ff2fc610e03d228eb11e57151e78
#
_entry.id   d591ff2fc610e03d228eb11e57151e78
#
_cell.length_a   1.000
_cell.length_b   1.000
_cell.length_c   1.000
_cell.angle_alpha   90.00
_cell.angle_beta   90.00
_cell.angle_gamma   90.00
#
_symmetry.space_group_name_H-M   'P 1'
#
loop_
_entity.id
_entity.type
_entity.pdbx_description
1 polymer ?
#
loop_
_entity_poly.entity_id
_entity_poly.type
_entity_poly.pdbx_seq_one_letter_code
_entity_poly.pdbx_strand_id
1 'polypeptide(L)'
;TEGAQGWGMSNIYGKGAKGKATKLHAAIVRDHASCQSCGSTNSLQCAHIISRKYSHTRTDLGNAFCLCASCHAYFTDHPVDFGQFTIDQIGDDNYTHLLRKRQSTDKMDWDVEAKRLEEIARDRGII
;
A
#
# COMPACT_ATOMS: atom_id res chain seq x y z
N THR A 1 -18.85 1.33 12.72
CA THR A 1 -18.58 1.05 11.32
C THR A 1 -17.18 0.54 11.12
N GLU A 2 -16.94 -0.09 10.02
CA GLU A 2 -15.63 -0.63 9.71
C GLU A 2 -14.55 0.45 9.69
N GLY A 3 -14.82 1.59 9.07
CA GLY A 3 -13.85 2.68 9.00
C GLY A 3 -13.46 3.19 10.37
N ALA A 4 -14.43 3.49 11.20
CA ALA A 4 -14.17 3.99 12.55
C ALA A 4 -13.47 2.93 13.41
N GLN A 5 -13.93 1.70 13.32
CA GLN A 5 -13.33 0.59 14.07
C GLN A 5 -11.89 0.35 13.63
N GLY A 6 -11.64 0.33 12.33
CA GLY A 6 -10.29 0.16 11.81
C GLY A 6 -9.35 1.29 12.23
N TRP A 7 -9.83 2.51 12.25
CA TRP A 7 -9.01 3.66 12.59
C TRP A 7 -8.61 3.70 14.05
N GLY A 8 -9.50 3.34 14.96
CA GLY A 8 -9.28 3.48 16.38
C GLY A 8 -8.61 2.31 17.06
N MET A 9 -8.69 1.12 16.49
CA MET A 9 -8.43 -0.10 17.26
C MET A 9 -7.29 -0.96 16.74
N SER A 10 -6.94 -0.85 15.48
CA SER A 10 -5.99 -1.79 14.88
C SER A 10 -4.55 -1.36 15.06
N ASN A 11 -3.71 -2.30 15.54
CA ASN A 11 -2.26 -2.13 15.63
C ASN A 11 -1.51 -2.82 14.47
N ILE A 12 -2.23 -3.37 13.49
CA ILE A 12 -1.60 -4.07 12.37
C ILE A 12 -0.73 -3.16 11.52
N TYR A 13 -0.98 -1.86 11.55
CA TYR A 13 -0.21 -0.88 10.80
C TYR A 13 0.96 -0.29 11.58
N GLY A 14 1.05 -0.58 12.87
CA GLY A 14 2.05 -0.01 13.75
C GLY A 14 1.49 1.15 14.58
N LYS A 15 2.35 1.75 15.40
CA LYS A 15 2.00 2.82 16.33
C LYS A 15 2.48 4.18 15.82
N GLY A 16 1.90 5.25 16.39
CA GLY A 16 2.34 6.61 16.13
C GLY A 16 2.14 7.07 14.69
N ALA A 17 2.96 8.01 14.27
CA ALA A 17 2.88 8.58 12.93
C ALA A 17 3.15 7.56 11.83
N LYS A 18 4.06 6.62 12.04
CA LYS A 18 4.34 5.55 11.10
C LYS A 18 3.12 4.67 10.88
N GLY A 19 2.44 4.30 11.94
CA GLY A 19 1.20 3.52 11.85
C GLY A 19 0.10 4.29 11.16
N LYS A 20 -0.04 5.57 11.47
CA LYS A 20 -1.01 6.46 10.83
C LYS A 20 -0.75 6.56 9.33
N ALA A 21 0.51 6.79 8.94
CA ALA A 21 0.88 6.87 7.53
C ALA A 21 0.58 5.56 6.79
N THR A 22 0.89 4.41 7.40
CA THR A 22 0.63 3.11 6.80
C THR A 22 -0.87 2.85 6.61
N LYS A 23 -1.68 3.23 7.59
CA LYS A 23 -3.13 3.09 7.52
C LYS A 23 -3.72 3.98 6.42
N LEU A 24 -3.27 5.22 6.33
CA LEU A 24 -3.70 6.14 5.28
C LEU A 24 -3.31 5.62 3.89
N HIS A 25 -2.08 5.15 3.75
CA HIS A 25 -1.60 4.55 2.51
C HIS A 25 -2.52 3.41 2.06
N ALA A 26 -2.84 2.49 2.96
CA ALA A 26 -3.71 1.36 2.65
C ALA A 26 -5.11 1.83 2.23
N ALA A 27 -5.66 2.84 2.91
CA ALA A 27 -6.98 3.38 2.56
C ALA A 27 -6.97 4.02 1.17
N ILE A 28 -5.92 4.77 0.84
CA ILE A 28 -5.79 5.39 -0.47
C ILE A 28 -5.67 4.33 -1.57
N VAL A 29 -4.88 3.29 -1.35
CA VAL A 29 -4.73 2.19 -2.31
C VAL A 29 -6.08 1.50 -2.54
N ARG A 30 -6.83 1.21 -1.48
CA ARG A 30 -8.13 0.56 -1.59
C ARG A 30 -9.19 1.44 -2.25
N ASP A 31 -8.98 2.73 -2.29
CA ASP A 31 -9.91 3.67 -2.96
C ASP A 31 -9.96 3.45 -4.48
N HIS A 32 -9.03 2.68 -5.03
CA HIS A 32 -9.12 2.22 -6.42
C HIS A 32 -10.43 1.48 -6.68
N ALA A 33 -11.02 0.89 -5.65
CA ALA A 33 -12.37 0.33 -5.61
C ALA A 33 -12.61 -0.93 -6.44
N SER A 34 -11.57 -1.47 -7.08
CA SER A 34 -11.66 -2.76 -7.77
C SER A 34 -10.30 -3.46 -7.75
N CYS A 35 -10.32 -4.78 -7.79
CA CYS A 35 -9.10 -5.58 -7.84
C CYS A 35 -8.38 -5.35 -9.17
N GLN A 36 -7.12 -4.96 -9.10
CA GLN A 36 -6.32 -4.70 -10.29
C GLN A 36 -5.96 -5.96 -11.07
N SER A 37 -6.18 -7.14 -10.48
CA SER A 37 -5.95 -8.41 -11.16
C SER A 37 -7.23 -8.97 -11.81
N CYS A 38 -8.32 -9.07 -11.06
CA CYS A 38 -9.53 -9.75 -11.55
C CYS A 38 -10.75 -8.84 -11.67
N GLY A 39 -10.68 -7.59 -11.22
CA GLY A 39 -11.79 -6.65 -11.30
C GLY A 39 -12.84 -6.78 -10.22
N SER A 40 -12.72 -7.73 -9.29
CA SER A 40 -13.67 -7.87 -8.18
C SER A 40 -13.74 -6.61 -7.34
N THR A 41 -14.91 -6.31 -6.83
CA THR A 41 -15.12 -5.17 -5.91
C THR A 41 -15.21 -5.62 -4.46
N ASN A 42 -15.04 -6.91 -4.17
CA ASN A 42 -15.20 -7.46 -2.84
C ASN A 42 -13.86 -7.69 -2.15
N SER A 43 -13.83 -7.45 -0.83
CA SER A 43 -12.69 -7.77 0.03
C SER A 43 -11.37 -7.20 -0.49
N LEU A 44 -11.38 -5.92 -0.82
CA LEU A 44 -10.21 -5.25 -1.36
C LEU A 44 -9.15 -5.00 -0.29
N GLN A 45 -7.91 -5.24 -0.64
CA GLN A 45 -6.76 -5.15 0.26
C GLN A 45 -5.62 -4.40 -0.42
N CYS A 46 -4.78 -3.78 0.40
CA CYS A 46 -3.54 -3.15 -0.04
C CYS A 46 -2.46 -4.21 -0.10
N ALA A 47 -1.99 -4.53 -1.30
CA ALA A 47 -0.95 -5.53 -1.52
C ALA A 47 0.36 -4.84 -1.88
N HIS A 48 1.34 -4.86 -0.98
CA HIS A 48 2.64 -4.25 -1.21
C HIS A 48 3.45 -5.02 -2.24
N ILE A 49 4.12 -4.30 -3.13
CA ILE A 49 5.06 -4.87 -4.10
C ILE A 49 6.35 -5.23 -3.37
N ILE A 50 6.96 -4.24 -2.73
CA ILE A 50 8.12 -4.45 -1.86
C ILE A 50 7.62 -4.46 -0.42
N SER A 51 8.10 -5.42 0.36
CA SER A 51 7.67 -5.59 1.75
C SER A 51 7.67 -4.28 2.52
N ARG A 52 6.62 -4.07 3.30
CA ARG A 52 6.49 -2.88 4.15
C ARG A 52 7.51 -2.79 5.27
N LYS A 53 8.38 -3.79 5.41
CA LYS A 53 9.52 -3.67 6.33
C LYS A 53 10.52 -2.62 5.88
N TYR A 54 10.54 -2.27 4.58
CA TYR A 54 11.40 -1.23 4.02
C TYR A 54 10.72 0.12 4.15
N SER A 55 11.26 0.98 5.00
CA SER A 55 10.61 2.24 5.39
C SER A 55 10.33 3.17 4.22
N HIS A 56 11.27 3.30 3.28
CA HIS A 56 11.16 4.28 2.21
C HIS A 56 10.16 3.93 1.12
N THR A 57 9.77 2.67 1.01
CA THR A 57 8.74 2.23 0.06
C THR A 57 7.43 1.86 0.75
N ARG A 58 7.43 1.77 2.08
CA ARG A 58 6.28 1.31 2.86
C ARG A 58 4.99 2.06 2.55
N THR A 59 5.05 3.37 2.39
CA THR A 59 3.89 4.22 2.13
C THR A 59 3.95 4.91 0.77
N ASP A 60 4.78 4.42 -0.12
CA ASP A 60 4.81 4.87 -1.51
C ASP A 60 3.57 4.35 -2.22
N LEU A 61 2.77 5.25 -2.78
CA LEU A 61 1.54 4.86 -3.48
C LEU A 61 1.82 4.00 -4.72
N GLY A 62 3.02 4.10 -5.29
CA GLY A 62 3.46 3.25 -6.39
C GLY A 62 3.90 1.86 -5.97
N ASN A 63 4.00 1.59 -4.67
CA ASN A 63 4.48 0.33 -4.14
C ASN A 63 3.36 -0.61 -3.69
N ALA A 64 2.18 -0.47 -4.24
CA ALA A 64 1.07 -1.32 -3.82
C ALA A 64 0.02 -1.45 -4.91
N PHE A 65 -0.68 -2.56 -4.88
CA PHE A 65 -1.86 -2.81 -5.70
C PHE A 65 -3.09 -2.95 -4.83
N CYS A 66 -4.23 -2.56 -5.37
CA CYS A 66 -5.53 -2.90 -4.79
C CYS A 66 -5.89 -4.29 -5.31
N LEU A 67 -5.89 -5.30 -4.46
CA LEU A 67 -6.22 -6.68 -4.82
C LEU A 67 -7.32 -7.21 -3.91
N CYS A 68 -8.21 -8.02 -4.47
CA CYS A 68 -9.17 -8.74 -3.64
C CYS A 68 -8.45 -9.81 -2.80
N ALA A 69 -9.11 -10.29 -1.75
CA ALA A 69 -8.49 -11.26 -0.84
C ALA A 69 -7.99 -12.51 -1.57
N SER A 70 -8.75 -13.01 -2.55
CA SER A 70 -8.36 -14.20 -3.31
C SER A 70 -7.10 -13.97 -4.13
N CYS A 71 -7.04 -12.85 -4.88
CA CYS A 71 -5.87 -12.55 -5.70
C CYS A 71 -4.65 -12.25 -4.84
N HIS A 72 -4.84 -11.55 -3.71
CA HIS A 72 -3.76 -11.26 -2.78
C HIS A 72 -3.17 -12.56 -2.22
N ALA A 73 -4.03 -13.49 -1.80
CA ALA A 73 -3.60 -14.80 -1.30
C ALA A 73 -2.87 -15.60 -2.40
N TYR A 74 -3.43 -15.61 -3.61
CA TYR A 74 -2.80 -16.29 -4.72
C TYR A 74 -1.39 -15.80 -4.98
N PHE A 75 -1.21 -14.48 -5.09
CA PHE A 75 0.10 -13.91 -5.36
C PHE A 75 1.07 -14.05 -4.19
N THR A 76 0.57 -14.11 -2.96
CA THR A 76 1.41 -14.40 -1.80
C THR A 76 2.02 -15.79 -1.90
N ASP A 77 1.24 -16.76 -2.38
CA ASP A 77 1.68 -18.14 -2.54
C ASP A 77 2.43 -18.38 -3.85
N HIS A 78 2.36 -17.45 -4.79
CA HIS A 78 2.98 -17.57 -6.12
C HIS A 78 3.82 -16.33 -6.44
N PRO A 79 5.00 -16.18 -5.77
CA PRO A 79 5.79 -14.96 -5.92
C PRO A 79 6.34 -14.73 -7.32
N VAL A 80 6.57 -15.77 -8.10
CA VAL A 80 7.02 -15.63 -9.49
C VAL A 80 5.91 -14.99 -10.32
N ASP A 81 4.67 -15.46 -10.14
CA ASP A 81 3.51 -14.90 -10.83
C ASP A 81 3.26 -13.46 -10.39
N PHE A 82 3.47 -13.15 -9.11
CA PHE A 82 3.34 -11.78 -8.63
C PHE A 82 4.39 -10.87 -9.25
N GLY A 83 5.62 -11.36 -9.40
CA GLY A 83 6.68 -10.62 -10.08
C GLY A 83 6.30 -10.27 -11.52
N GLN A 84 5.78 -11.23 -12.26
CA GLN A 84 5.34 -11.01 -13.63
C GLN A 84 4.17 -10.03 -13.69
N PHE A 85 3.18 -10.20 -12.83
CA PHE A 85 2.05 -9.28 -12.72
C PHE A 85 2.54 -7.85 -12.45
N THR A 86 3.49 -7.71 -11.53
CA THR A 86 4.04 -6.40 -11.16
C THR A 86 4.67 -5.73 -12.38
N ILE A 87 5.54 -6.44 -13.10
CA ILE A 87 6.21 -5.87 -14.28
C ILE A 87 5.20 -5.53 -15.36
N ASP A 88 4.19 -6.35 -15.56
CA ASP A 88 3.13 -6.08 -16.53
C ASP A 88 2.34 -4.82 -16.17
N GLN A 89 2.13 -4.56 -14.89
CA GLN A 89 1.34 -3.42 -14.41
C GLN A 89 2.13 -2.12 -14.36
N ILE A 90 3.33 -2.13 -13.83
CA ILE A 90 4.08 -0.91 -13.58
C ILE A 90 5.31 -0.71 -14.48
N GLY A 91 5.78 -1.78 -15.12
CA GLY A 91 6.96 -1.74 -15.99
C GLY A 91 8.27 -1.86 -15.22
N ASP A 92 9.33 -2.18 -15.97
CA ASP A 92 10.66 -2.41 -15.41
C ASP A 92 11.25 -1.17 -14.74
N ASP A 93 11.06 0.00 -15.35
CA ASP A 93 11.66 1.24 -14.83
C ASP A 93 11.09 1.62 -13.47
N ASN A 94 9.78 1.51 -13.31
CA ASN A 94 9.13 1.81 -12.04
C ASN A 94 9.51 0.80 -10.98
N TYR A 95 9.62 -0.46 -11.34
CA TYR A 95 10.06 -1.50 -10.42
C TYR A 95 11.50 -1.26 -9.97
N THR A 96 12.38 -0.93 -10.89
CA THR A 96 13.78 -0.61 -10.58
C THR A 96 13.87 0.61 -9.66
N HIS A 97 13.04 1.62 -9.89
CA HIS A 97 12.97 2.80 -9.02
C HIS A 97 12.61 2.39 -7.58
N LEU A 98 11.61 1.53 -7.42
CA LEU A 98 11.22 1.04 -6.10
C LEU A 98 12.36 0.27 -5.42
N LEU A 99 13.06 -0.59 -6.17
CA LEU A 99 14.18 -1.35 -5.65
C LEU A 99 15.31 -0.44 -5.15
N ARG A 100 15.58 0.64 -5.86
CA ARG A 100 16.57 1.63 -5.43
C ARG A 100 16.11 2.39 -4.20
N LYS A 101 14.86 2.83 -4.21
CA LYS A 101 14.28 3.60 -3.11
C LYS A 101 14.31 2.82 -1.79
N ARG A 102 14.04 1.51 -1.84
CA ARG A 102 14.03 0.67 -0.63
C ARG A 102 15.39 0.61 0.06
N GLN A 103 16.47 0.86 -0.69
CA GLN A 103 17.83 0.76 -0.17
C GLN A 103 18.27 2.01 0.61
N SER A 104 17.48 3.07 0.60
CA SER A 104 17.82 4.29 1.33
C SER A 104 17.97 4.00 2.82
N THR A 105 19.03 4.56 3.40
CA THR A 105 19.31 4.46 4.82
C THR A 105 18.94 5.73 5.58
N ASP A 106 18.44 6.74 4.88
CA ASP A 106 17.99 7.99 5.51
C ASP A 106 16.81 7.70 6.43
N LYS A 107 16.74 8.43 7.52
CA LYS A 107 15.65 8.28 8.45
C LYS A 107 14.37 8.92 7.89
N MET A 108 13.27 8.17 7.91
CA MET A 108 11.98 8.70 7.50
C MET A 108 11.43 9.67 8.53
N ASP A 109 10.89 10.78 8.06
CA ASP A 109 10.07 11.67 8.90
C ASP A 109 8.61 11.25 8.76
N TRP A 110 8.16 10.43 9.71
CA TRP A 110 6.82 9.86 9.64
C TRP A 110 5.72 10.88 9.90
N ASP A 111 6.01 11.96 10.64
CA ASP A 111 5.04 13.03 10.83
C ASP A 111 4.76 13.75 9.52
N VAL A 112 5.80 14.05 8.77
CA VAL A 112 5.67 14.67 7.43
C VAL A 112 4.95 13.72 6.48
N GLU A 113 5.32 12.45 6.49
CA GLU A 113 4.72 11.46 5.60
C GLU A 113 3.23 11.25 5.91
N ALA A 114 2.87 11.12 7.18
CA ALA A 114 1.47 10.99 7.58
C ALA A 114 0.65 12.19 7.14
N LYS A 115 1.21 13.38 7.28
CA LYS A 115 0.53 14.61 6.88
C LYS A 115 0.31 14.68 5.37
N ARG A 116 1.31 14.28 4.61
CA ARG A 116 1.23 14.22 3.14
C ARG A 116 0.09 13.30 2.69
N LEU A 117 0.04 12.11 3.28
CA LEU A 117 -1.00 11.12 2.95
C LEU A 117 -2.38 11.56 3.43
N GLU A 118 -2.45 12.23 4.57
CA GLU A 118 -3.71 12.78 5.07
C GLU A 118 -4.28 13.81 4.10
N GLU A 119 -3.44 14.69 3.57
CA GLU A 119 -3.86 15.68 2.58
C GLU A 119 -4.39 15.00 1.30
N ILE A 120 -3.69 13.98 0.81
CA ILE A 120 -4.14 13.21 -0.35
C ILE A 120 -5.50 12.55 -0.08
N ALA A 121 -5.64 11.91 1.06
CA ALA A 121 -6.88 11.25 1.43
C ALA A 121 -8.04 12.22 1.55
N ARG A 122 -7.79 13.40 2.11
CA ARG A 122 -8.80 14.44 2.25
C ARG A 122 -9.22 14.98 0.88
N ASP A 123 -8.26 15.25 0.01
CA ASP A 123 -8.54 15.75 -1.34
C ASP A 123 -9.36 14.76 -2.17
N ARG A 124 -9.18 13.48 -1.91
CA ARG A 124 -9.92 12.42 -2.60
C ARG A 124 -11.25 12.06 -1.91
N GLY A 125 -11.58 12.72 -0.82
CA GLY A 125 -12.81 12.44 -0.09
C GLY A 125 -12.81 11.13 0.68
N ILE A 126 -11.65 10.58 0.99
CA ILE A 126 -11.52 9.34 1.75
C ILE A 126 -11.70 9.60 3.24
N ILE A 127 -11.28 10.77 3.70
CA ILE A 127 -11.46 11.21 5.08
C ILE A 127 -12.04 12.63 5.15
#